data_e91508f763c685cf09643166421b4132
#
_entry.id   e91508f763c685cf09643166421b4132
#
_cell.length_a   1.000
_cell.length_b   1.000
_cell.length_c   1.000
_cell.angle_alpha   90.00
_cell.angle_beta   90.00
_cell.angle_gamma   90.00
#
_symmetry.space_group_name_H-M   'P 1'
#
loop_
_entity.id
_entity.type
_entity.pdbx_description
1 polymer ?
#
loop_
_entity_poly.entity_id
_entity_poly.type
_entity_poly.pdbx_seq_one_letter_code
_entity_poly.pdbx_strand_id
1 'polypeptide(L)'
;MPHTFIKGQVLADLVAEFAECPKEMEGENQKLDERSIGVISVQSPMPWELYVDGAANQRGSGVGLVLMSPEKITIEKSLRLSFSATNNEAEYEALLMGMMMVQKMGGKAVKIFSDSKLVVGQVRGDLEARDSRMQDYLCQVRSVQEKFEVFDLSHIPRSGNTHADSLATLATSSAQDLPQVVLVEDLYTHTLVQHGIPRIHQIKLGPSWMDSISLFLEMMYCLKRSPKLTKYE
;
A
#
# COMPACT_ATOMS: atom_id res chain seq x y z
N MET A 1 26.63 15.79 48.72
CA MET A 1 25.27 16.20 48.27
C MET A 1 25.29 16.38 46.77
N PRO A 2 24.79 15.44 45.94
CA PRO A 2 24.82 15.59 44.51
C PRO A 2 23.51 16.23 44.01
N HIS A 3 23.66 17.17 43.09
CA HIS A 3 22.63 17.97 42.49
C HIS A 3 21.82 17.21 41.46
N THR A 4 20.53 16.97 41.74
CA THR A 4 19.54 16.35 40.86
C THR A 4 18.62 17.36 40.14
N PHE A 5 19.05 18.58 39.92
CA PHE A 5 18.20 19.67 39.41
C PHE A 5 18.35 20.01 37.91
N ILE A 6 19.26 19.38 37.19
CA ILE A 6 19.59 19.80 35.79
C ILE A 6 18.67 19.23 34.74
N LYS A 7 17.98 18.12 34.99
CA LYS A 7 17.17 17.45 33.92
C LYS A 7 15.78 18.05 33.69
N GLY A 8 15.21 18.75 34.68
CA GLY A 8 13.89 19.37 34.54
C GLY A 8 13.91 20.70 33.78
N GLN A 9 14.98 21.45 33.94
CA GLN A 9 15.13 22.80 33.38
C GLN A 9 15.36 22.77 31.88
N VAL A 10 16.16 21.81 31.38
CA VAL A 10 16.42 21.63 29.95
C VAL A 10 15.14 21.24 29.17
N LEU A 11 14.24 20.47 29.79
CA LEU A 11 12.98 20.11 29.17
C LEU A 11 11.99 21.28 29.12
N ALA A 12 11.98 22.12 30.16
CA ALA A 12 11.14 23.32 30.23
C ALA A 12 11.59 24.39 29.21
N ASP A 13 12.90 24.55 29.05
CA ASP A 13 13.48 25.50 28.09
C ASP A 13 13.22 25.03 26.65
N LEU A 14 13.27 23.70 26.37
CA LEU A 14 12.96 23.16 25.08
C LEU A 14 11.48 23.33 24.69
N VAL A 15 10.56 23.19 25.66
CA VAL A 15 9.12 23.38 25.42
C VAL A 15 8.80 24.86 25.19
N ALA A 16 9.52 25.79 25.87
CA ALA A 16 9.32 27.24 25.71
C ALA A 16 9.82 27.74 24.34
N GLU A 17 10.85 27.11 23.77
CA GLU A 17 11.43 27.50 22.49
C GLU A 17 10.56 27.09 21.29
N PHE A 18 9.67 26.08 21.45
CA PHE A 18 8.71 25.64 20.44
C PHE A 18 7.30 26.19 20.62
N ALA A 19 7.03 26.98 21.65
CA ALA A 19 5.77 27.67 21.83
C ALA A 19 5.83 29.03 21.10
N GLU A 20 5.67 29.01 19.77
CA GLU A 20 5.48 30.25 19.02
C GLU A 20 4.15 30.89 19.41
N CYS A 21 4.23 32.04 20.07
CA CYS A 21 3.08 32.88 20.35
C CYS A 21 2.62 33.57 19.06
N PRO A 22 1.35 33.45 18.63
CA PRO A 22 0.85 34.21 17.48
C PRO A 22 0.93 35.71 17.81
N LYS A 23 1.64 36.47 16.96
CA LYS A 23 1.64 37.93 17.04
C LYS A 23 0.26 38.46 16.74
N GLU A 24 -0.33 39.13 17.73
CA GLU A 24 -1.56 39.91 17.57
C GLU A 24 -1.30 41.06 16.58
N MET A 25 -1.97 41.04 15.42
CA MET A 25 -2.13 42.19 14.55
C MET A 25 -3.36 42.97 15.04
N GLU A 26 -3.14 44.11 15.64
CA GLU A 26 -4.19 45.10 15.87
C GLU A 26 -4.62 45.72 14.54
N GLY A 27 -5.92 45.75 14.29
CA GLY A 27 -6.49 46.65 13.26
C GLY A 27 -7.79 46.17 12.64
N GLU A 28 -8.84 46.78 13.09
CA GLU A 28 -10.13 47.06 12.47
C GLU A 28 -11.37 46.26 12.89
N ASN A 29 -12.23 47.02 13.60
CA ASN A 29 -13.58 46.68 14.01
C ASN A 29 -14.45 46.24 12.84
N GLN A 30 -14.84 44.95 12.80
CA GLN A 30 -16.07 44.52 12.15
C GLN A 30 -16.86 43.66 13.13
N LYS A 31 -18.14 44.02 13.28
CA LYS A 31 -19.13 43.43 14.17
C LYS A 31 -19.11 41.89 14.04
N LEU A 32 -18.80 41.23 15.15
CA LEU A 32 -18.94 39.79 15.32
C LEU A 32 -20.43 39.44 15.35
N ASP A 33 -20.89 38.74 14.32
CA ASP A 33 -22.13 37.98 14.36
C ASP A 33 -21.80 36.66 15.10
N GLU A 34 -22.35 36.54 16.31
CA GLU A 34 -22.16 35.40 17.20
C GLU A 34 -22.93 34.19 16.70
N ARG A 35 -22.43 33.45 15.70
CA ARG A 35 -22.79 32.06 15.38
C ARG A 35 -21.77 31.40 14.45
N SER A 36 -20.50 31.41 14.78
CA SER A 36 -19.57 30.43 14.18
C SER A 36 -19.65 29.13 14.96
N ILE A 37 -20.64 28.30 14.62
CA ILE A 37 -20.54 26.87 14.90
C ILE A 37 -19.29 26.43 14.14
N GLY A 38 -18.26 25.96 14.89
CA GLY A 38 -17.05 25.42 14.30
C GLY A 38 -17.42 24.29 13.33
N VAL A 39 -17.39 24.59 12.05
CA VAL A 39 -17.43 23.57 11.00
C VAL A 39 -16.15 22.79 11.17
N ILE A 40 -16.23 21.63 11.82
CA ILE A 40 -15.18 20.62 11.73
C ILE A 40 -15.12 20.30 10.25
N SER A 41 -14.16 20.87 9.54
CA SER A 41 -13.88 20.46 8.17
C SER A 41 -13.45 18.99 8.25
N VAL A 42 -14.37 18.10 7.91
CA VAL A 42 -14.07 16.70 7.68
C VAL A 42 -13.11 16.69 6.48
N GLN A 43 -11.82 16.67 6.78
CA GLN A 43 -10.80 16.54 5.73
C GLN A 43 -11.07 15.20 5.04
N SER A 44 -11.42 15.25 3.76
CA SER A 44 -11.52 14.05 2.94
C SER A 44 -10.18 13.28 3.03
N PRO A 45 -10.21 11.94 3.16
CA PRO A 45 -8.99 11.17 3.28
C PRO A 45 -8.09 11.43 2.05
N MET A 46 -6.81 11.69 2.30
CA MET A 46 -5.84 11.87 1.22
C MET A 46 -5.70 10.57 0.44
N PRO A 47 -5.79 10.61 -0.90
CA PRO A 47 -5.81 9.41 -1.71
C PRO A 47 -4.42 8.78 -1.82
N TRP A 48 -4.39 7.45 -1.84
CA TRP A 48 -3.29 6.67 -2.38
C TRP A 48 -3.25 6.84 -3.90
N GLU A 49 -2.06 6.95 -4.47
CA GLU A 49 -1.87 6.89 -5.91
C GLU A 49 -1.39 5.48 -6.29
N LEU A 50 -2.07 4.84 -7.22
CA LEU A 50 -1.82 3.47 -7.63
C LEU A 50 -1.65 3.40 -9.15
N TYR A 51 -0.48 2.98 -9.62
CA TYR A 51 -0.20 2.69 -11.03
C TYR A 51 -0.22 1.18 -11.22
N VAL A 52 -0.96 0.73 -12.20
CA VAL A 52 -1.16 -0.71 -12.48
C VAL A 52 -0.87 -1.01 -13.94
N ASP A 53 -0.26 -2.16 -14.17
CA ASP A 53 -0.02 -2.71 -15.51
C ASP A 53 -0.08 -4.24 -15.48
N GLY A 54 -0.63 -4.83 -16.54
CA GLY A 54 -0.70 -6.27 -16.76
C GLY A 54 -0.02 -6.65 -18.06
N ALA A 55 0.90 -7.61 -18.01
CA ALA A 55 1.57 -8.14 -19.19
C ALA A 55 1.33 -9.64 -19.35
N ALA A 56 1.00 -10.08 -20.57
CA ALA A 56 0.93 -11.50 -20.91
C ALA A 56 1.68 -11.77 -22.23
N ASN A 57 2.55 -12.77 -22.19
CA ASN A 57 3.31 -13.22 -23.35
C ASN A 57 3.48 -14.74 -23.35
N GLN A 58 4.20 -15.29 -24.33
CA GLN A 58 4.46 -16.74 -24.44
C GLN A 58 5.26 -17.32 -23.26
N ARG A 59 5.95 -16.50 -22.48
CA ARG A 59 6.78 -16.94 -21.35
C ARG A 59 5.99 -16.94 -20.04
N GLY A 60 4.85 -16.25 -20.00
CA GLY A 60 4.01 -16.14 -18.81
C GLY A 60 3.25 -14.82 -18.74
N SER A 61 2.53 -14.65 -17.67
CA SER A 61 1.80 -13.43 -17.37
C SER A 61 2.30 -12.81 -16.09
N GLY A 62 2.27 -11.49 -16.01
CA GLY A 62 2.78 -10.74 -14.87
C GLY A 62 1.99 -9.46 -14.63
N VAL A 63 2.12 -8.97 -13.42
CA VAL A 63 1.49 -7.75 -12.91
C VAL A 63 2.55 -6.85 -12.31
N GLY A 64 2.48 -5.59 -12.65
CA GLY A 64 3.29 -4.52 -12.08
C GLY A 64 2.44 -3.52 -11.31
N LEU A 65 2.82 -3.23 -10.09
CA LEU A 65 2.12 -2.30 -9.21
C LEU A 65 3.10 -1.30 -8.61
N VAL A 66 2.75 -0.02 -8.69
CA VAL A 66 3.45 1.06 -7.98
C VAL A 66 2.42 1.80 -7.15
N LEU A 67 2.56 1.72 -5.83
CA LEU A 67 1.68 2.37 -4.87
C LEU A 67 2.44 3.53 -4.22
N MET A 68 1.80 4.68 -4.15
CA MET A 68 2.33 5.83 -3.42
C MET A 68 1.36 6.21 -2.31
N SER A 69 1.83 6.15 -1.07
CA SER A 69 1.02 6.53 0.08
C SER A 69 0.80 8.05 0.13
N PRO A 70 -0.17 8.53 0.92
CA PRO A 70 -0.34 9.97 1.18
C PRO A 70 0.94 10.65 1.70
N GLU A 71 1.77 9.92 2.44
CA GLU A 71 3.05 10.36 2.99
C GLU A 71 4.20 10.28 1.96
N LYS A 72 3.87 9.98 0.68
CA LYS A 72 4.83 9.85 -0.42
C LYS A 72 5.80 8.67 -0.28
N ILE A 73 5.41 7.62 0.47
CA ILE A 73 6.14 6.36 0.51
C ILE A 73 5.75 5.55 -0.73
N THR A 74 6.74 5.17 -1.52
CA THR A 74 6.53 4.35 -2.72
C THR A 74 6.73 2.87 -2.40
N ILE A 75 5.77 2.03 -2.81
CA ILE A 75 5.82 0.57 -2.69
C ILE A 75 5.68 -0.01 -4.08
N GLU A 76 6.64 -0.82 -4.47
CA GLU A 76 6.71 -1.49 -5.77
C GLU A 76 6.45 -2.97 -5.61
N LYS A 77 5.67 -3.55 -6.53
CA LYS A 77 5.39 -4.96 -6.57
C LYS A 77 5.44 -5.48 -7.99
N SER A 78 6.10 -6.61 -8.16
CA SER A 78 6.13 -7.40 -9.39
C SER A 78 5.59 -8.79 -9.06
N LEU A 79 4.48 -9.18 -9.69
CA LEU A 79 3.77 -10.43 -9.39
C LEU A 79 3.71 -11.28 -10.64
N ARG A 80 4.22 -12.52 -10.57
CA ARG A 80 4.06 -13.50 -11.64
C ARG A 80 2.74 -14.24 -11.47
N LEU A 81 1.95 -14.31 -12.54
CA LEU A 81 0.75 -15.11 -12.57
C LEU A 81 1.13 -16.55 -12.93
N SER A 82 1.03 -17.47 -11.97
CA SER A 82 1.32 -18.89 -12.15
C SER A 82 0.17 -19.65 -12.84
N PHE A 83 -0.70 -18.94 -13.55
CA PHE A 83 -1.79 -19.44 -14.35
C PHE A 83 -1.81 -18.74 -15.71
N SER A 84 -2.48 -19.36 -16.69
CA SER A 84 -2.64 -18.75 -18.00
C SER A 84 -3.62 -17.59 -17.94
N ALA A 85 -3.18 -16.42 -18.35
CA ALA A 85 -4.00 -15.22 -18.45
C ALA A 85 -3.77 -14.54 -19.81
N THR A 86 -4.83 -13.99 -20.36
CA THR A 86 -4.75 -13.06 -21.49
C THR A 86 -4.23 -11.70 -21.00
N ASN A 87 -3.84 -10.83 -21.91
CA ASN A 87 -3.40 -9.48 -21.53
C ASN A 87 -4.49 -8.72 -20.77
N ASN A 88 -5.74 -8.80 -21.21
CA ASN A 88 -6.85 -8.14 -20.54
C ASN A 88 -7.10 -8.71 -19.13
N GLU A 89 -6.97 -10.02 -18.95
CA GLU A 89 -7.07 -10.66 -17.63
C GLU A 89 -5.92 -10.20 -16.71
N ALA A 90 -4.69 -10.12 -17.23
CA ALA A 90 -3.54 -9.62 -16.46
C ALA A 90 -3.74 -8.16 -16.02
N GLU A 91 -4.32 -7.33 -16.87
CA GLU A 91 -4.68 -5.94 -16.53
C GLU A 91 -5.73 -5.86 -15.41
N TYR A 92 -6.76 -6.72 -15.46
CA TYR A 92 -7.75 -6.80 -14.38
C TYR A 92 -7.16 -7.35 -13.08
N GLU A 93 -6.28 -8.35 -13.15
CA GLU A 93 -5.55 -8.87 -12.00
C GLU A 93 -4.70 -7.76 -11.37
N ALA A 94 -4.00 -6.94 -12.18
CA ALA A 94 -3.23 -5.80 -11.71
C ALA A 94 -4.12 -4.79 -10.95
N LEU A 95 -5.25 -4.44 -11.53
CA LEU A 95 -6.20 -3.51 -10.90
C LEU A 95 -6.71 -4.04 -9.56
N LEU A 96 -7.20 -5.28 -9.52
CA LEU A 96 -7.75 -5.90 -8.32
C LEU A 96 -6.70 -6.06 -7.21
N MET A 97 -5.52 -6.57 -7.56
CA MET A 97 -4.43 -6.74 -6.61
C MET A 97 -3.99 -5.41 -6.01
N GLY A 98 -3.84 -4.38 -6.83
CA GLY A 98 -3.51 -3.03 -6.37
C GLY A 98 -4.56 -2.46 -5.42
N MET A 99 -5.84 -2.56 -5.77
CA MET A 99 -6.95 -2.12 -4.92
C MET A 99 -6.97 -2.85 -3.58
N MET A 100 -6.82 -4.19 -3.60
CA MET A 100 -6.78 -5.01 -2.37
C MET A 100 -5.57 -4.66 -1.49
N MET A 101 -4.42 -4.33 -2.08
CA MET A 101 -3.25 -3.89 -1.33
C MET A 101 -3.49 -2.55 -0.63
N VAL A 102 -4.06 -1.56 -1.31
CA VAL A 102 -4.42 -0.27 -0.69
C VAL A 102 -5.37 -0.48 0.48
N GLN A 103 -6.40 -1.33 0.32
CA GLN A 103 -7.32 -1.67 1.42
C GLN A 103 -6.61 -2.34 2.60
N LYS A 104 -5.72 -3.29 2.33
CA LYS A 104 -4.94 -3.99 3.36
C LYS A 104 -4.06 -3.04 4.17
N MET A 105 -3.61 -1.95 3.55
CA MET A 105 -2.84 -0.89 4.19
C MET A 105 -3.73 0.19 4.86
N GLY A 106 -5.05 -0.02 4.89
CA GLY A 106 -5.99 0.90 5.53
C GLY A 106 -6.36 2.11 4.69
N GLY A 107 -5.99 2.13 3.39
CA GLY A 107 -6.36 3.22 2.48
C GLY A 107 -7.86 3.26 2.21
N LYS A 108 -8.48 4.41 2.43
CA LYS A 108 -9.91 4.65 2.20
C LYS A 108 -10.18 5.45 0.94
N ALA A 109 -9.18 6.14 0.43
CA ALA A 109 -9.23 6.92 -0.80
C ALA A 109 -8.13 6.44 -1.74
N VAL A 110 -8.46 6.22 -3.02
CA VAL A 110 -7.51 5.75 -4.01
C VAL A 110 -7.71 6.44 -5.35
N LYS A 111 -6.61 6.81 -5.97
CA LYS A 111 -6.54 7.31 -7.34
C LYS A 111 -5.69 6.35 -8.17
N ILE A 112 -6.30 5.71 -9.15
CA ILE A 112 -5.70 4.63 -9.92
C ILE A 112 -5.40 5.10 -11.34
N PHE A 113 -4.25 4.71 -11.84
CA PHE A 113 -3.76 5.01 -13.18
C PHE A 113 -3.46 3.72 -13.93
N SER A 114 -4.03 3.56 -15.12
CA SER A 114 -3.77 2.44 -16.02
C SER A 114 -3.71 2.94 -17.46
N ASP A 115 -2.92 2.29 -18.31
CA ASP A 115 -2.86 2.55 -19.76
C ASP A 115 -3.78 1.61 -20.57
N SER A 116 -4.50 0.70 -19.89
CA SER A 116 -5.50 -0.15 -20.50
C SER A 116 -6.82 0.60 -20.75
N LYS A 117 -7.01 1.09 -21.96
CA LYS A 117 -8.29 1.73 -22.38
C LYS A 117 -9.49 0.82 -22.18
N LEU A 118 -9.31 -0.49 -22.36
CA LEU A 118 -10.38 -1.48 -22.23
C LEU A 118 -10.81 -1.57 -20.77
N VAL A 119 -9.89 -1.83 -19.85
CA VAL A 119 -10.21 -1.99 -18.43
C VAL A 119 -10.79 -0.70 -17.86
N VAL A 120 -10.15 0.44 -18.11
CA VAL A 120 -10.65 1.75 -17.66
C VAL A 120 -12.04 2.04 -18.21
N GLY A 121 -12.26 1.81 -19.52
CA GLY A 121 -13.56 2.04 -20.15
C GLY A 121 -14.67 1.11 -19.63
N GLN A 122 -14.35 -0.17 -19.36
CA GLN A 122 -15.32 -1.10 -18.79
C GLN A 122 -15.67 -0.77 -17.33
N VAL A 123 -14.70 -0.42 -16.51
CA VAL A 123 -14.94 -0.04 -15.11
C VAL A 123 -15.75 1.26 -15.01
N ARG A 124 -15.46 2.24 -15.87
CA ARG A 124 -16.22 3.50 -15.94
C ARG A 124 -17.63 3.33 -16.54
N GLY A 125 -17.85 2.24 -17.29
CA GLY A 125 -19.11 2.00 -18.01
C GLY A 125 -19.16 2.58 -19.43
N ASP A 126 -18.04 3.11 -19.93
CA ASP A 126 -17.91 3.61 -21.31
C ASP A 126 -17.85 2.48 -22.34
N LEU A 127 -17.40 1.29 -21.91
CA LEU A 127 -17.28 0.09 -22.73
C LEU A 127 -18.02 -1.09 -22.07
N GLU A 128 -18.67 -1.90 -22.90
CA GLU A 128 -19.38 -3.10 -22.45
C GLU A 128 -18.41 -4.29 -22.31
N ALA A 129 -18.49 -5.03 -21.19
CA ALA A 129 -17.82 -6.30 -21.03
C ALA A 129 -18.69 -7.42 -21.62
N ARG A 130 -18.31 -7.93 -22.79
CA ARG A 130 -19.09 -8.99 -23.51
C ARG A 130 -18.66 -10.40 -23.13
N ASP A 131 -17.40 -10.56 -22.78
CA ASP A 131 -16.85 -11.84 -22.31
C ASP A 131 -17.24 -12.10 -20.86
N SER A 132 -17.64 -13.34 -20.54
CA SER A 132 -18.11 -13.71 -19.20
C SER A 132 -17.04 -13.51 -18.14
N ARG A 133 -15.76 -13.82 -18.44
CA ARG A 133 -14.65 -13.59 -17.51
C ARG A 133 -14.44 -12.12 -17.24
N MET A 134 -14.55 -11.27 -18.28
CA MET A 134 -14.44 -9.81 -18.09
C MET A 134 -15.60 -9.29 -17.25
N GLN A 135 -16.80 -9.86 -17.38
CA GLN A 135 -17.95 -9.54 -16.52
C GLN A 135 -17.69 -9.93 -15.06
N ASP A 136 -17.11 -11.11 -14.82
CA ASP A 136 -16.75 -11.56 -13.48
C ASP A 136 -15.70 -10.65 -12.84
N TYR A 137 -14.65 -10.28 -13.59
CA TYR A 137 -13.66 -9.29 -13.14
C TYR A 137 -14.28 -7.94 -12.82
N LEU A 138 -15.14 -7.44 -13.70
CA LEU A 138 -15.83 -6.16 -13.50
C LEU A 138 -16.73 -6.19 -12.25
N CYS A 139 -17.44 -7.28 -12.01
CA CYS A 139 -18.24 -7.48 -10.81
C CYS A 139 -17.37 -7.42 -9.55
N GLN A 140 -16.21 -8.05 -9.58
CA GLN A 140 -15.28 -8.04 -8.46
C GLN A 140 -14.66 -6.66 -8.23
N VAL A 141 -14.26 -5.96 -9.30
CA VAL A 141 -13.76 -4.58 -9.19
C VAL A 141 -14.80 -3.68 -8.51
N ARG A 142 -16.07 -3.77 -8.92
CA ARG A 142 -17.17 -3.00 -8.30
C ARG A 142 -17.34 -3.32 -6.83
N SER A 143 -17.30 -4.60 -6.45
CA SER A 143 -17.39 -5.03 -5.05
C SER A 143 -16.23 -4.51 -4.18
N VAL A 144 -15.03 -4.40 -4.76
CA VAL A 144 -13.87 -3.83 -4.06
C VAL A 144 -13.95 -2.31 -4.03
N GLN A 145 -14.44 -1.68 -5.11
CA GLN A 145 -14.65 -0.24 -5.22
C GLN A 145 -15.58 0.29 -4.14
N GLU A 146 -16.67 -0.41 -3.82
CA GLU A 146 -17.65 -0.04 -2.78
C GLU A 146 -17.03 0.11 -1.38
N LYS A 147 -15.85 -0.47 -1.17
CA LYS A 147 -15.14 -0.38 0.12
C LYS A 147 -14.29 0.89 0.26
N PHE A 148 -14.14 1.68 -0.79
CA PHE A 148 -13.44 2.95 -0.76
C PHE A 148 -14.41 4.10 -0.57
N GLU A 149 -14.03 5.08 0.24
CA GLU A 149 -14.78 6.33 0.40
C GLU A 149 -14.61 7.24 -0.82
N VAL A 150 -13.42 7.21 -1.43
CA VAL A 150 -13.08 7.93 -2.66
C VAL A 150 -12.37 6.98 -3.61
N PHE A 151 -12.90 6.84 -4.81
CA PHE A 151 -12.33 6.01 -5.87
C PHE A 151 -12.30 6.81 -7.18
N ASP A 152 -11.12 6.97 -7.75
CA ASP A 152 -10.91 7.54 -9.08
C ASP A 152 -10.04 6.60 -9.90
N LEU A 153 -10.46 6.27 -11.12
CA LEU A 153 -9.70 5.45 -12.06
C LEU A 153 -9.49 6.25 -13.33
N SER A 154 -8.24 6.54 -13.67
CA SER A 154 -7.87 7.36 -14.79
C SER A 154 -7.04 6.61 -15.82
N HIS A 155 -7.39 6.76 -17.11
CA HIS A 155 -6.54 6.29 -18.21
C HIS A 155 -5.38 7.26 -18.39
N ILE A 156 -4.17 6.73 -18.46
CA ILE A 156 -2.94 7.47 -18.77
C ILE A 156 -2.27 6.91 -20.03
N PRO A 157 -1.49 7.71 -20.75
CA PRO A 157 -0.68 7.18 -21.85
C PRO A 157 0.41 6.24 -21.32
N ARG A 158 0.82 5.26 -22.14
CA ARG A 158 1.85 4.27 -21.79
C ARG A 158 3.17 4.91 -21.29
N SER A 159 3.54 6.05 -21.84
CA SER A 159 4.69 6.83 -21.36
C SER A 159 4.59 7.30 -19.91
N GLY A 160 3.38 7.42 -19.39
CA GLY A 160 3.12 7.76 -17.98
C GLY A 160 3.04 6.54 -17.08
N ASN A 161 3.01 5.29 -17.64
CA ASN A 161 2.90 4.03 -16.88
C ASN A 161 4.17 3.16 -16.97
N THR A 162 5.29 3.71 -17.43
CA THR A 162 6.52 2.95 -17.73
C THR A 162 7.07 2.17 -16.54
N HIS A 163 6.86 2.65 -15.32
CA HIS A 163 7.35 1.99 -14.11
C HIS A 163 6.56 0.71 -13.82
N ALA A 164 5.22 0.76 -13.84
CA ALA A 164 4.37 -0.42 -13.68
C ALA A 164 4.56 -1.40 -14.84
N ASP A 165 4.67 -0.93 -16.11
CA ASP A 165 4.97 -1.73 -17.30
C ASP A 165 6.30 -2.50 -17.14
N SER A 166 7.34 -1.84 -16.62
CA SER A 166 8.63 -2.49 -16.37
C SER A 166 8.52 -3.61 -15.32
N LEU A 167 7.76 -3.39 -14.26
CA LEU A 167 7.51 -4.40 -13.20
C LEU A 167 6.68 -5.57 -13.73
N ALA A 168 5.64 -5.32 -14.54
CA ALA A 168 4.84 -6.35 -15.17
C ALA A 168 5.67 -7.21 -16.14
N THR A 169 6.48 -6.55 -16.97
CA THR A 169 7.41 -7.22 -17.90
C THR A 169 8.45 -8.05 -17.16
N LEU A 170 8.99 -7.55 -16.06
CA LEU A 170 9.93 -8.27 -15.20
C LEU A 170 9.31 -9.58 -14.68
N ALA A 171 8.06 -9.54 -14.23
CA ALA A 171 7.34 -10.70 -13.75
C ALA A 171 7.19 -11.80 -14.82
N THR A 172 7.09 -11.44 -16.11
CA THR A 172 6.99 -12.42 -17.21
C THR A 172 8.36 -12.99 -17.61
N SER A 173 9.45 -12.37 -17.19
CA SER A 173 10.81 -12.77 -17.55
C SER A 173 11.29 -13.87 -16.63
N SER A 174 11.80 -14.96 -17.19
CA SER A 174 12.43 -16.07 -16.46
C SER A 174 13.88 -15.73 -16.05
N ALA A 175 14.23 -14.47 -15.95
CA ALA A 175 15.61 -14.05 -15.72
C ALA A 175 16.07 -14.42 -14.30
N GLN A 176 16.88 -15.47 -14.21
CA GLN A 176 17.58 -15.87 -12.99
C GLN A 176 18.75 -14.92 -12.63
N ASP A 177 19.09 -13.96 -13.51
CA ASP A 177 20.26 -13.09 -13.39
C ASP A 177 19.87 -11.59 -13.43
N LEU A 178 19.08 -11.12 -12.47
CA LEU A 178 18.83 -9.69 -12.34
C LEU A 178 19.74 -9.10 -11.24
N PRO A 179 20.56 -8.07 -11.57
CA PRO A 179 21.52 -7.48 -10.64
C PRO A 179 20.88 -6.59 -9.54
N GLN A 180 19.57 -6.41 -9.55
CA GLN A 180 18.83 -5.71 -8.48
C GLN A 180 17.78 -6.63 -7.89
N VAL A 181 17.68 -6.63 -6.56
CA VAL A 181 16.74 -7.44 -5.78
C VAL A 181 15.34 -6.85 -5.91
N VAL A 182 14.71 -7.04 -7.06
CA VAL A 182 13.26 -6.86 -7.16
C VAL A 182 12.62 -8.17 -6.78
N LEU A 183 11.84 -8.15 -5.70
CA LEU A 183 11.11 -9.33 -5.25
C LEU A 183 9.95 -9.60 -6.21
N VAL A 184 10.03 -10.70 -6.97
CA VAL A 184 8.92 -11.21 -7.77
C VAL A 184 8.16 -12.23 -6.93
N GLU A 185 6.90 -11.97 -6.65
CA GLU A 185 6.01 -12.87 -5.92
C GLU A 185 5.18 -13.69 -6.91
N ASP A 186 4.95 -14.98 -6.63
CA ASP A 186 4.12 -15.84 -7.47
C ASP A 186 2.65 -15.82 -6.99
N LEU A 187 1.72 -15.52 -7.88
CA LEU A 187 0.29 -15.62 -7.66
C LEU A 187 -0.25 -16.90 -8.30
N TYR A 188 -0.70 -17.86 -7.50
CA TYR A 188 -1.07 -19.19 -7.94
C TYR A 188 -2.54 -19.33 -8.39
N THR A 189 -3.41 -18.42 -8.00
CA THR A 189 -4.85 -18.48 -8.30
C THR A 189 -5.36 -17.13 -8.75
N HIS A 190 -6.33 -17.15 -9.69
CA HIS A 190 -7.03 -15.93 -10.09
C HIS A 190 -7.69 -15.24 -8.87
N THR A 191 -7.71 -13.91 -8.86
CA THR A 191 -8.43 -13.15 -7.86
C THR A 191 -9.93 -13.44 -7.86
N LEU A 192 -10.49 -13.88 -8.98
CA LEU A 192 -11.89 -14.33 -9.09
C LEU A 192 -12.25 -15.50 -8.17
N VAL A 193 -11.29 -16.36 -7.82
CA VAL A 193 -11.53 -17.58 -7.02
C VAL A 193 -11.34 -17.30 -5.51
N GLN A 194 -10.73 -16.17 -5.15
CA GLN A 194 -10.38 -15.89 -3.77
C GLN A 194 -11.49 -15.15 -3.01
N HIS A 195 -12.42 -15.89 -2.42
CA HIS A 195 -13.17 -15.42 -1.26
C HIS A 195 -12.37 -15.52 0.05
N GLY A 196 -11.07 -15.73 -0.03
CA GLY A 196 -10.15 -15.86 1.11
C GLY A 196 -8.81 -15.16 0.81
N ILE A 197 -8.23 -14.59 1.83
CA ILE A 197 -6.90 -13.95 1.85
C ILE A 197 -5.91 -14.83 1.08
N PRO A 198 -5.16 -14.29 0.08
CA PRO A 198 -4.11 -15.07 -0.57
C PRO A 198 -3.14 -15.59 0.50
N ARG A 199 -2.99 -16.92 0.59
CA ARG A 199 -1.90 -17.50 1.37
C ARG A 199 -0.62 -17.11 0.64
N ILE A 200 0.08 -16.13 1.18
CA ILE A 200 1.46 -15.87 0.83
C ILE A 200 2.21 -17.12 1.24
N HIS A 201 2.61 -17.96 0.28
CA HIS A 201 3.57 -19.00 0.55
C HIS A 201 4.86 -18.28 0.96
N GLN A 202 5.21 -18.39 2.22
CA GLN A 202 6.48 -17.94 2.73
C GLN A 202 7.55 -18.60 1.86
N ILE A 203 8.21 -17.80 1.03
CA ILE A 203 9.46 -18.25 0.40
C ILE A 203 10.36 -18.63 1.57
N LYS A 204 10.77 -19.90 1.64
CA LYS A 204 11.83 -20.32 2.55
C LYS A 204 13.10 -19.64 2.08
N LEU A 205 13.28 -18.39 2.50
CA LEU A 205 14.59 -17.76 2.45
C LEU A 205 15.51 -18.67 3.25
N GLY A 206 16.62 -19.08 2.66
CA GLY A 206 17.68 -19.75 3.41
C GLY A 206 18.08 -18.88 4.62
N PRO A 207 18.87 -19.40 5.56
CA PRO A 207 19.14 -18.74 6.83
C PRO A 207 19.55 -17.28 6.58
N SER A 208 18.72 -16.37 7.04
CA SER A 208 18.93 -14.92 6.96
C SER A 208 19.82 -14.48 8.11
N TRP A 209 20.64 -13.45 7.90
CA TRP A 209 21.39 -12.80 8.98
C TRP A 209 20.47 -12.35 10.14
N MET A 210 19.18 -12.10 9.84
CA MET A 210 18.16 -11.74 10.84
C MET A 210 17.74 -12.93 11.73
N ASP A 211 17.89 -14.17 11.28
CA ASP A 211 17.48 -15.35 12.05
C ASP A 211 18.33 -15.50 13.32
N SER A 212 19.60 -15.17 13.23
CA SER A 212 20.51 -15.14 14.39
C SER A 212 20.10 -14.08 15.41
N ILE A 213 19.59 -12.93 14.97
CA ILE A 213 19.11 -11.86 15.84
C ILE A 213 17.78 -12.23 16.48
N SER A 214 16.86 -12.84 15.71
CA SER A 214 15.57 -13.30 16.22
C SER A 214 15.76 -14.38 17.30
N LEU A 215 16.62 -15.37 17.05
CA LEU A 215 16.99 -16.39 18.04
C LEU A 215 17.62 -15.80 19.30
N PHE A 216 18.50 -14.81 19.16
CA PHE A 216 19.10 -14.13 20.30
C PHE A 216 18.06 -13.37 21.14
N LEU A 217 17.11 -12.68 20.49
CA LEU A 217 16.05 -11.96 21.18
C LEU A 217 15.07 -12.92 21.90
N GLU A 218 14.72 -14.05 21.29
CA GLU A 218 13.90 -15.08 21.91
C GLU A 218 14.58 -15.68 23.14
N MET A 219 15.88 -15.98 23.03
CA MET A 219 16.66 -16.52 24.15
C MET A 219 16.77 -15.51 25.31
N MET A 220 16.95 -14.23 25.01
CA MET A 220 16.95 -13.15 26.02
C MET A 220 15.59 -12.97 26.68
N TYR A 221 14.49 -13.18 25.94
CA TYR A 221 13.14 -13.10 26.48
C TYR A 221 12.81 -14.29 27.38
N CYS A 222 13.26 -15.51 27.05
CA CYS A 222 13.13 -16.69 27.88
C CYS A 222 13.95 -16.59 29.17
N LEU A 223 15.16 -16.04 29.13
CA LEU A 223 16.01 -15.84 30.32
C LEU A 223 15.38 -14.84 31.34
N LYS A 224 14.65 -13.83 30.86
CA LYS A 224 13.92 -12.89 31.72
C LYS A 224 12.67 -13.48 32.39
N ARG A 225 12.17 -14.62 31.93
CA ARG A 225 10.96 -15.31 32.42
C ARG A 225 11.22 -16.52 33.29
N SER A 226 12.49 -16.88 33.56
CA SER A 226 12.81 -17.93 34.53
C SER A 226 12.41 -17.45 35.94
N PRO A 227 11.50 -18.15 36.64
CA PRO A 227 11.19 -17.85 38.02
C PRO A 227 12.41 -18.14 38.86
N LYS A 228 12.77 -17.19 39.73
CA LYS A 228 13.83 -17.37 40.75
C LYS A 228 13.52 -18.64 41.54
N LEU A 229 14.40 -19.62 41.42
CA LEU A 229 14.42 -20.78 42.32
C LEU A 229 14.55 -20.24 43.75
N THR A 230 13.50 -20.34 44.53
CA THR A 230 13.53 -20.17 45.98
C THR A 230 14.47 -21.23 46.55
N LYS A 231 15.52 -20.77 47.20
CA LYS A 231 16.36 -21.60 48.06
C LYS A 231 15.47 -22.10 49.23
N TYR A 232 15.35 -23.42 49.35
CA TYR A 232 14.98 -24.04 50.60
C TYR A 232 16.26 -24.29 51.38
N GLU A 233 16.31 -23.77 52.61
CA GLU A 233 17.17 -24.22 53.70
C GLU A 233 16.69 -25.57 54.21
#